data_d0734063e8ae5f61de5376e5682adf5e
#
_entry.id   d0734063e8ae5f61de5376e5682adf5e
#
_cell.length_a   1.000
_cell.length_b   1.000
_cell.length_c   1.000
_cell.angle_alpha   90.00
_cell.angle_beta   90.00
_cell.angle_gamma   90.00
#
_symmetry.space_group_name_H-M   'P 1'
#
loop_
_entity.id
_entity.type
_entity.pdbx_description
1 polymer ?
#
loop_
_entity_poly.entity_id
_entity_poly.type
_entity_poly.pdbx_seq_one_letter_code
_entity_poly.pdbx_strand_id
1 'polypeptide(L)'
;NRRRTTVDEVRAELEAAGVHVEIGHLGPDALVVRGTGDPRSLAVVRDGRATPQDEGSQAIVAAVGAEAGERILDIAAAPGGKTTGIAEAMGGTGLVVAGDRYAGRTRLVRDAATRLGLDDVVTFVADGRALPFAPGAFDRVLLDAPCSGLGVLRRRAETRWRLSPDDPDDLAALQRDLIVEAAAMVRPGGTLIYSVCTLTAPETLGVDDHAAAVLPAWTPLPIPGVPWIPHGRGALLRPDAVGTDGMFLLRLLAPGATA
;
A
#
# COMPACT_ATOMS: atom_id res chain seq x y z
N ASN A 1 -2.26 14.92 5.06
CA ASN A 1 -1.81 15.48 3.77
C ASN A 1 -0.80 16.61 4.00
N ARG A 2 0.50 16.30 3.92
CA ARG A 2 1.60 17.25 4.15
C ARG A 2 1.66 18.43 3.16
N ARG A 3 0.99 18.31 2.01
CA ARG A 3 0.90 19.40 1.04
C ARG A 3 -0.10 20.50 1.45
N ARG A 4 -0.93 20.27 2.46
CA ARG A 4 -2.03 21.17 2.85
C ARG A 4 -2.03 21.57 4.31
N THR A 5 -1.40 20.78 5.18
CA THR A 5 -1.47 20.98 6.63
C THR A 5 -0.34 20.23 7.33
N THR A 6 -0.19 20.46 8.61
CA THR A 6 0.70 19.73 9.51
C THR A 6 -0.09 18.77 10.40
N VAL A 7 0.59 17.78 10.98
CA VAL A 7 0.00 16.85 11.96
C VAL A 7 -0.54 17.60 13.17
N ASP A 8 0.20 18.59 13.65
CA ASP A 8 -0.17 19.36 14.86
C ASP A 8 -1.43 20.20 14.61
N GLU A 9 -1.58 20.82 13.44
CA GLU A 9 -2.81 21.55 13.08
C GLU A 9 -4.03 20.64 13.03
N VAL A 10 -3.90 19.46 12.38
CA VAL A 10 -4.99 18.47 12.32
C VAL A 10 -5.35 17.96 13.70
N ARG A 11 -4.34 17.67 14.53
CA ARG A 11 -4.52 17.21 15.89
C ARG A 11 -5.26 18.25 16.73
N ALA A 12 -4.80 19.50 16.72
CA ALA A 12 -5.39 20.60 17.49
C ALA A 12 -6.86 20.84 17.08
N GLU A 13 -7.18 20.77 15.78
CA GLU A 13 -8.56 20.93 15.29
C GLU A 13 -9.47 19.79 15.78
N LEU A 14 -8.98 18.53 15.71
CA LEU A 14 -9.75 17.38 16.18
C LEU A 14 -9.98 17.41 17.69
N GLU A 15 -8.96 17.76 18.49
CA GLU A 15 -9.05 17.92 19.93
C GLU A 15 -10.02 19.05 20.31
N ALA A 16 -9.99 20.19 19.60
CA ALA A 16 -10.93 21.30 19.79
C ALA A 16 -12.37 20.92 19.46
N ALA A 17 -12.57 19.96 18.54
CA ALA A 17 -13.87 19.37 18.23
C ALA A 17 -14.32 18.28 19.23
N GLY A 18 -13.57 18.06 20.31
CA GLY A 18 -13.86 17.05 21.33
C GLY A 18 -13.54 15.62 20.93
N VAL A 19 -12.74 15.43 19.89
CA VAL A 19 -12.34 14.11 19.42
C VAL A 19 -11.10 13.65 20.20
N HIS A 20 -11.10 12.39 20.64
CA HIS A 20 -9.91 11.80 21.28
C HIS A 20 -8.87 11.43 20.23
N VAL A 21 -7.66 11.99 20.34
CA VAL A 21 -6.57 11.82 19.39
C VAL A 21 -5.32 11.35 20.12
N GLU A 22 -4.71 10.27 19.62
CA GLU A 22 -3.40 9.78 20.05
C GLU A 22 -2.42 9.86 18.87
N ILE A 23 -1.13 10.02 19.15
CA ILE A 23 -0.11 9.93 18.10
C ILE A 23 0.04 8.44 17.73
N GLY A 24 0.10 8.16 16.43
CA GLY A 24 0.35 6.81 15.93
C GLY A 24 1.77 6.32 16.21
N HIS A 25 1.98 5.02 16.03
CA HIS A 25 3.23 4.35 16.38
C HIS A 25 4.12 4.03 15.18
N LEU A 26 3.55 3.98 13.95
CA LEU A 26 4.23 3.48 12.76
C LEU A 26 4.62 4.55 11.74
N GLY A 27 4.17 5.77 11.94
CA GLY A 27 4.49 6.85 11.02
C GLY A 27 4.41 8.22 11.68
N PRO A 28 5.22 9.18 11.25
CA PRO A 28 5.28 10.50 11.85
C PRO A 28 4.00 11.32 11.65
N ASP A 29 3.16 10.93 10.68
CA ASP A 29 1.91 11.61 10.34
C ASP A 29 0.67 10.86 10.80
N ALA A 30 0.85 9.76 11.51
CA ALA A 30 -0.25 8.94 11.96
C ALA A 30 -0.91 9.52 13.22
N LEU A 31 -2.21 9.74 13.14
CA LEU A 31 -3.07 10.06 14.27
C LEU A 31 -4.09 8.94 14.45
N VAL A 32 -4.15 8.37 15.64
CA VAL A 32 -5.18 7.39 16.02
C VAL A 32 -6.37 8.15 16.60
N VAL A 33 -7.49 8.09 15.91
CA VAL A 33 -8.70 8.85 16.23
C VAL A 33 -9.80 7.89 16.65
N ARG A 34 -10.46 8.15 17.78
CA ARG A 34 -11.49 7.28 18.35
C ARG A 34 -12.81 8.01 18.58
N GLY A 35 -13.93 7.25 18.43
CA GLY A 35 -15.26 7.76 18.82
C GLY A 35 -15.89 8.75 17.85
N THR A 36 -15.40 8.86 16.61
CA THR A 36 -15.89 9.83 15.62
C THR A 36 -17.08 9.36 14.78
N GLY A 37 -17.51 8.10 14.91
CA GLY A 37 -18.45 7.52 13.96
C GLY A 37 -17.82 7.34 12.58
N ASP A 38 -18.48 7.84 11.52
CA ASP A 38 -17.90 7.82 10.17
C ASP A 38 -16.78 8.89 10.04
N PRO A 39 -15.52 8.51 9.90
CA PRO A 39 -14.42 9.46 9.77
C PRO A 39 -14.55 10.40 8.57
N ARG A 40 -15.35 10.04 7.55
CA ARG A 40 -15.63 10.90 6.40
C ARG A 40 -16.45 12.14 6.76
N SER A 41 -17.10 12.15 7.92
CA SER A 41 -17.83 13.31 8.43
C SER A 41 -16.91 14.40 9.00
N LEU A 42 -15.66 14.08 9.31
CA LEU A 42 -14.69 15.04 9.85
C LEU A 42 -14.31 16.09 8.78
N ALA A 43 -14.27 17.37 9.18
CA ALA A 43 -13.91 18.47 8.29
C ALA A 43 -12.53 18.27 7.67
N VAL A 44 -11.54 17.89 8.48
CA VAL A 44 -10.16 17.62 8.02
C VAL A 44 -10.09 16.54 6.91
N VAL A 45 -11.03 15.59 6.90
CA VAL A 45 -11.11 14.55 5.87
C VAL A 45 -11.83 15.08 4.63
N ARG A 46 -12.98 15.75 4.78
CA ARG A 46 -13.72 16.34 3.65
C ARG A 46 -12.88 17.34 2.87
N ASP A 47 -12.13 18.16 3.58
CA ASP A 47 -11.30 19.23 3.01
C ASP A 47 -9.97 18.71 2.41
N GLY A 48 -9.73 17.40 2.47
CA GLY A 48 -8.53 16.78 1.91
C GLY A 48 -7.25 17.08 2.71
N ARG A 49 -7.36 17.43 3.99
CA ARG A 49 -6.22 17.63 4.90
C ARG A 49 -5.79 16.35 5.60
N ALA A 50 -6.70 15.37 5.70
CA ALA A 50 -6.41 14.05 6.25
C ALA A 50 -7.08 12.94 5.44
N THR A 51 -6.56 11.72 5.58
CA THR A 51 -7.11 10.50 4.98
C THR A 51 -7.28 9.42 6.05
N PRO A 52 -8.47 8.83 6.20
CA PRO A 52 -8.66 7.65 7.04
C PRO A 52 -7.90 6.46 6.46
N GLN A 53 -6.92 5.94 7.20
CA GLN A 53 -6.10 4.81 6.79
C GLN A 53 -5.56 4.08 8.02
N ASP A 54 -5.50 2.76 7.98
CA ASP A 54 -4.85 1.98 9.03
C ASP A 54 -3.33 2.22 9.03
N GLU A 55 -2.70 2.25 10.21
CA GLU A 55 -1.27 2.51 10.32
C GLU A 55 -0.41 1.44 9.64
N GLY A 56 -0.86 0.18 9.60
CA GLY A 56 -0.19 -0.87 8.83
C GLY A 56 -0.13 -0.53 7.33
N SER A 57 -1.21 0.03 6.78
CA SER A 57 -1.21 0.51 5.39
C SER A 57 -0.31 1.74 5.19
N GLN A 58 -0.23 2.64 6.17
CA GLN A 58 0.71 3.77 6.15
C GLN A 58 2.17 3.28 6.19
N ALA A 59 2.45 2.24 6.97
CA ALA A 59 3.78 1.63 7.04
C ALA A 59 4.19 0.99 5.69
N ILE A 60 3.23 0.43 4.92
CA ILE A 60 3.51 0.00 3.54
C ILE A 60 3.85 1.20 2.65
N VAL A 61 3.11 2.31 2.73
CA VAL A 61 3.44 3.54 1.99
C VAL A 61 4.86 4.02 2.30
N ALA A 62 5.22 4.07 3.58
CA ALA A 62 6.58 4.43 3.99
C ALA A 62 7.64 3.46 3.44
N ALA A 63 7.34 2.16 3.39
CA ALA A 63 8.23 1.13 2.88
C ALA A 63 8.42 1.17 1.36
N VAL A 64 7.51 1.81 0.60
CA VAL A 64 7.71 2.11 -0.83
C VAL A 64 8.94 2.98 -1.00
N GLY A 65 9.19 3.91 -0.07
CA GLY A 65 10.35 4.80 -0.10
C GLY A 65 10.33 5.72 -1.31
N ALA A 66 9.14 6.25 -1.64
CA ALA A 66 8.95 7.12 -2.80
C ALA A 66 9.79 8.39 -2.71
N GLU A 67 10.45 8.74 -3.80
CA GLU A 67 11.31 9.92 -3.92
C GLU A 67 10.75 10.93 -4.93
N ALA A 68 11.08 12.20 -4.73
CA ALA A 68 10.67 13.27 -5.63
C ALA A 68 11.18 13.02 -7.07
N GLY A 69 10.30 13.19 -8.06
CA GLY A 69 10.65 13.02 -9.48
C GLY A 69 10.50 11.60 -10.02
N GLU A 70 10.25 10.59 -9.18
CA GLU A 70 10.06 9.21 -9.62
C GLU A 70 8.75 8.97 -10.38
N ARG A 71 8.72 7.91 -11.15
CA ARG A 71 7.51 7.32 -11.76
C ARG A 71 7.18 6.04 -11.02
N ILE A 72 6.06 6.03 -10.31
CA ILE A 72 5.64 4.91 -9.46
C ILE A 72 4.34 4.31 -10.00
N LEU A 73 4.28 2.99 -10.10
CA LEU A 73 3.08 2.25 -10.48
C LEU A 73 2.48 1.59 -9.23
N ASP A 74 1.17 1.78 -9.03
CA ASP A 74 0.34 1.06 -8.06
C ASP A 74 -0.69 0.20 -8.82
N ILE A 75 -0.50 -1.12 -8.83
CA ILE A 75 -1.21 -2.02 -9.75
C ILE A 75 -2.64 -2.31 -9.32
N ALA A 76 -2.89 -2.50 -8.02
CA ALA A 76 -4.20 -2.82 -7.46
C ALA A 76 -4.65 -1.73 -6.47
N ALA A 77 -4.66 -0.49 -6.96
CA ALA A 77 -4.62 0.74 -6.20
C ALA A 77 -5.85 1.03 -5.32
N ALA A 78 -7.02 0.51 -5.71
CA ALA A 78 -8.27 0.91 -5.05
C ALA A 78 -8.40 0.39 -3.59
N PRO A 79 -8.88 1.25 -2.67
CA PRO A 79 -9.58 2.52 -2.91
C PRO A 79 -8.71 3.79 -3.01
N GLY A 80 -7.36 3.68 -3.05
CA GLY A 80 -6.46 4.79 -3.28
C GLY A 80 -5.66 5.30 -2.08
N GLY A 81 -5.82 4.69 -0.90
CA GLY A 81 -5.12 5.15 0.31
C GLY A 81 -3.60 5.05 0.21
N LYS A 82 -3.06 3.97 -0.37
CA LYS A 82 -1.62 3.82 -0.60
C LYS A 82 -1.14 4.73 -1.73
N THR A 83 -1.86 4.76 -2.85
CA THR A 83 -1.59 5.66 -3.98
C THR A 83 -1.45 7.12 -3.55
N THR A 84 -2.42 7.63 -2.79
CA THR A 84 -2.41 9.03 -2.34
C THR A 84 -1.28 9.30 -1.35
N GLY A 85 -0.99 8.35 -0.44
CA GLY A 85 0.15 8.46 0.47
C GLY A 85 1.50 8.49 -0.25
N ILE A 86 1.66 7.69 -1.31
CA ILE A 86 2.86 7.71 -2.18
C ILE A 86 3.00 9.08 -2.86
N ALA A 87 1.93 9.60 -3.46
CA ALA A 87 1.94 10.91 -4.11
C ALA A 87 2.26 12.04 -3.12
N GLU A 88 1.70 11.99 -1.90
CA GLU A 88 2.04 12.94 -0.84
C GLU A 88 3.52 12.90 -0.48
N ALA A 89 4.11 11.70 -0.36
CA ALA A 89 5.52 11.52 -0.04
C ALA A 89 6.45 12.09 -1.11
N MET A 90 6.05 12.07 -2.38
CA MET A 90 6.80 12.64 -3.51
C MET A 90 6.76 14.19 -3.56
N GLY A 91 5.97 14.84 -2.72
CA GLY A 91 6.00 16.29 -2.56
C GLY A 91 5.52 17.10 -3.78
N GLY A 92 4.78 16.50 -4.71
CA GLY A 92 4.24 17.18 -5.91
C GLY A 92 5.13 17.12 -7.13
N THR A 93 6.19 16.32 -7.10
CA THR A 93 7.08 16.11 -8.24
C THR A 93 7.12 14.64 -8.61
N GLY A 94 7.10 14.31 -9.91
CA GLY A 94 7.03 12.94 -10.40
C GLY A 94 5.63 12.54 -10.85
N LEU A 95 5.36 11.23 -10.89
CA LEU A 95 4.10 10.68 -11.39
C LEU A 95 3.75 9.37 -10.67
N VAL A 96 2.55 9.30 -10.11
CA VAL A 96 1.96 8.04 -9.64
C VAL A 96 0.90 7.58 -10.63
N VAL A 97 1.13 6.40 -11.21
CA VAL A 97 0.19 5.74 -12.13
C VAL A 97 -0.52 4.64 -11.36
N ALA A 98 -1.83 4.76 -11.19
CA ALA A 98 -2.61 3.91 -10.32
C ALA A 98 -3.70 3.15 -11.08
N GLY A 99 -3.68 1.83 -11.00
CA GLY A 99 -4.60 0.94 -11.72
C GLY A 99 -5.47 0.10 -10.82
N ASP A 100 -6.63 -0.27 -11.32
CA ASP A 100 -7.45 -1.34 -10.76
C ASP A 100 -8.18 -2.05 -11.92
N ARG A 101 -8.51 -3.31 -11.74
CA ARG A 101 -9.21 -4.12 -12.73
C ARG A 101 -10.62 -3.58 -13.04
N TYR A 102 -11.26 -2.92 -12.07
CA TYR A 102 -12.63 -2.47 -12.17
C TYR A 102 -12.73 -0.95 -12.24
N ALA A 103 -13.37 -0.42 -13.29
CA ALA A 103 -13.54 1.03 -13.48
C ALA A 103 -14.18 1.74 -12.28
N GLY A 104 -15.17 1.12 -11.63
CA GLY A 104 -15.79 1.66 -10.42
C GLY A 104 -14.81 1.80 -9.25
N ARG A 105 -13.85 0.89 -9.14
CA ARG A 105 -12.81 0.95 -8.12
C ARG A 105 -11.75 1.99 -8.45
N THR A 106 -11.32 2.05 -9.72
CA THR A 106 -10.39 3.08 -10.21
C THR A 106 -10.94 4.49 -9.98
N ARG A 107 -12.26 4.67 -10.10
CA ARG A 107 -12.91 5.94 -9.79
C ARG A 107 -12.69 6.37 -8.34
N LEU A 108 -12.71 5.44 -7.37
CA LEU A 108 -12.44 5.76 -5.96
C LEU A 108 -11.03 6.33 -5.77
N VAL A 109 -10.04 5.80 -6.49
CA VAL A 109 -8.65 6.32 -6.47
C VAL A 109 -8.60 7.75 -6.97
N ARG A 110 -9.24 8.01 -8.11
CA ARG A 110 -9.30 9.36 -8.70
C ARG A 110 -10.02 10.35 -7.78
N ASP A 111 -11.17 9.96 -7.22
CA ASP A 111 -11.93 10.81 -6.31
C ASP A 111 -11.12 11.13 -5.03
N ALA A 112 -10.35 10.16 -4.51
CA ALA A 112 -9.45 10.36 -3.39
C ALA A 112 -8.31 11.33 -3.74
N ALA A 113 -7.65 11.16 -4.89
CA ALA A 113 -6.60 12.07 -5.37
C ALA A 113 -7.13 13.49 -5.57
N THR A 114 -8.30 13.64 -6.21
CA THR A 114 -8.96 14.94 -6.42
C THR A 114 -9.27 15.63 -5.09
N ARG A 115 -9.87 14.91 -4.12
CA ARG A 115 -10.15 15.44 -2.78
C ARG A 115 -8.91 15.98 -2.09
N LEU A 116 -7.79 15.27 -2.24
CA LEU A 116 -6.50 15.62 -1.63
C LEU A 116 -5.71 16.68 -2.44
N GLY A 117 -6.12 17.00 -3.69
CA GLY A 117 -5.42 17.93 -4.57
C GLY A 117 -4.10 17.38 -5.08
N LEU A 118 -4.09 16.09 -5.46
CA LEU A 118 -2.92 15.38 -5.95
C LEU A 118 -3.01 15.25 -7.48
N ASP A 119 -2.55 16.27 -8.20
CA ASP A 119 -2.64 16.34 -9.67
C ASP A 119 -1.59 15.45 -10.36
N ASP A 120 -0.63 14.93 -9.61
CA ASP A 120 0.41 14.00 -10.03
C ASP A 120 -0.02 12.51 -9.96
N VAL A 121 -1.31 12.24 -9.73
CA VAL A 121 -1.90 10.90 -9.77
C VAL A 121 -2.71 10.71 -11.05
N VAL A 122 -2.32 9.75 -11.87
CA VAL A 122 -3.06 9.34 -13.08
C VAL A 122 -3.62 7.95 -12.90
N THR A 123 -4.89 7.74 -13.28
CA THR A 123 -5.55 6.46 -13.11
C THR A 123 -5.84 5.75 -14.42
N PHE A 124 -5.76 4.41 -14.44
CA PHE A 124 -6.10 3.56 -15.58
C PHE A 124 -6.89 2.32 -15.14
N VAL A 125 -7.56 1.67 -16.08
CA VAL A 125 -8.29 0.42 -15.85
C VAL A 125 -7.62 -0.69 -16.66
N ALA A 126 -7.10 -1.71 -15.97
CA ALA A 126 -6.54 -2.90 -16.61
C ALA A 126 -6.53 -4.09 -15.65
N ASP A 127 -6.43 -5.30 -16.22
CA ASP A 127 -6.04 -6.48 -15.45
C ASP A 127 -4.54 -6.37 -15.12
N GLY A 128 -4.18 -6.47 -13.84
CA GLY A 128 -2.78 -6.38 -13.41
C GLY A 128 -1.85 -7.47 -13.97
N ARG A 129 -2.42 -8.50 -14.65
CA ARG A 129 -1.69 -9.55 -15.37
C ARG A 129 -1.37 -9.19 -16.83
N ALA A 130 -1.85 -8.04 -17.31
CA ALA A 130 -1.62 -7.56 -18.68
C ALA A 130 -1.63 -6.02 -18.66
N LEU A 131 -0.53 -5.43 -18.22
CA LEU A 131 -0.41 -3.99 -18.05
C LEU A 131 -0.09 -3.29 -19.38
N PRO A 132 -0.72 -2.13 -19.67
CA PRO A 132 -0.58 -1.43 -20.95
C PRO A 132 0.68 -0.52 -21.00
N PHE A 133 1.77 -0.96 -20.41
CA PHE A 133 3.02 -0.19 -20.33
C PHE A 133 4.19 -0.96 -20.89
N ALA A 134 5.22 -0.23 -21.34
CA ALA A 134 6.47 -0.86 -21.73
C ALA A 134 7.19 -1.42 -20.48
N PRO A 135 7.86 -2.59 -20.61
CA PRO A 135 8.70 -3.11 -19.55
C PRO A 135 9.74 -2.07 -19.09
N GLY A 136 10.03 -2.05 -17.78
CA GLY A 136 11.03 -1.14 -17.22
C GLY A 136 10.60 0.33 -17.18
N ALA A 137 9.30 0.63 -17.25
CA ALA A 137 8.82 2.01 -17.34
C ALA A 137 8.79 2.77 -16.00
N PHE A 138 8.95 2.08 -14.86
CA PHE A 138 8.75 2.64 -13.53
C PHE A 138 9.96 2.46 -12.61
N ASP A 139 10.23 3.48 -11.81
CA ASP A 139 11.28 3.46 -10.79
C ASP A 139 10.91 2.51 -9.65
N ARG A 140 9.64 2.54 -9.24
CA ARG A 140 9.06 1.64 -8.23
C ARG A 140 7.71 1.12 -8.69
N VAL A 141 7.43 -0.12 -8.29
CA VAL A 141 6.11 -0.73 -8.51
C VAL A 141 5.59 -1.26 -7.17
N LEU A 142 4.41 -0.79 -6.78
CA LEU A 142 3.66 -1.35 -5.67
C LEU A 142 2.64 -2.35 -6.19
N LEU A 143 2.70 -3.56 -5.68
CA LEU A 143 1.67 -4.58 -5.79
C LEU A 143 1.09 -4.83 -4.39
N ASP A 144 0.12 -3.99 -3.98
CA ASP A 144 -0.73 -4.28 -2.81
C ASP A 144 -1.83 -5.23 -3.27
N ALA A 145 -1.50 -6.52 -3.26
CA ALA A 145 -2.24 -7.52 -3.99
C ALA A 145 -3.62 -7.83 -3.39
N PRO A 146 -4.62 -8.18 -4.23
CA PRO A 146 -5.85 -8.75 -3.72
C PRO A 146 -5.52 -10.01 -2.91
N CYS A 147 -6.04 -10.08 -1.68
CA CYS A 147 -5.71 -11.12 -0.72
C CYS A 147 -6.93 -11.51 0.14
N SER A 148 -6.81 -12.57 0.92
CA SER A 148 -7.86 -13.03 1.83
C SER A 148 -8.28 -11.99 2.88
N GLY A 149 -7.39 -11.05 3.19
CA GLY A 149 -7.67 -10.00 4.18
C GLY A 149 -7.76 -10.51 5.62
N LEU A 150 -7.20 -11.67 5.93
CA LEU A 150 -7.23 -12.22 7.28
C LEU A 150 -6.42 -11.42 8.31
N GLY A 151 -5.55 -10.51 7.85
CA GLY A 151 -4.85 -9.56 8.72
C GLY A 151 -5.71 -8.39 9.19
N VAL A 152 -6.87 -8.13 8.55
CA VAL A 152 -7.74 -6.98 8.88
C VAL A 152 -8.97 -7.34 9.72
N LEU A 153 -9.05 -8.55 10.27
CA LEU A 153 -10.21 -9.06 11.02
C LEU A 153 -10.59 -8.18 12.21
N ARG A 154 -9.65 -7.43 12.78
CA ARG A 154 -9.90 -6.45 13.85
C ARG A 154 -10.94 -5.41 13.44
N ARG A 155 -10.91 -4.97 12.17
CA ARG A 155 -11.80 -3.93 11.61
C ARG A 155 -12.90 -4.50 10.71
N ARG A 156 -12.66 -5.67 10.11
CA ARG A 156 -13.54 -6.34 9.16
C ARG A 156 -13.81 -7.76 9.58
N ALA A 157 -14.42 -7.93 10.75
CA ALA A 157 -14.71 -9.24 11.32
C ALA A 157 -15.60 -10.10 10.41
N GLU A 158 -16.41 -9.47 9.54
CA GLU A 158 -17.26 -10.15 8.57
C GLU A 158 -16.47 -10.90 7.48
N THR A 159 -15.22 -10.55 7.24
CA THR A 159 -14.36 -11.23 6.24
C THR A 159 -14.29 -12.73 6.50
N ARG A 160 -14.19 -13.17 7.76
CA ARG A 160 -14.13 -14.59 8.14
C ARG A 160 -15.35 -15.42 7.71
N TRP A 161 -16.49 -14.78 7.47
CA TRP A 161 -17.73 -15.46 7.07
C TRP A 161 -17.90 -15.55 5.54
N ARG A 162 -17.04 -14.86 4.78
CA ARG A 162 -17.08 -14.80 3.32
C ARG A 162 -16.03 -15.69 2.66
N LEU A 163 -15.02 -16.09 3.42
CA LEU A 163 -13.90 -16.88 2.92
C LEU A 163 -14.18 -18.38 3.04
N SER A 164 -13.79 -19.11 2.02
CA SER A 164 -13.62 -20.57 2.07
C SER A 164 -12.18 -20.92 2.48
N PRO A 165 -11.94 -22.16 2.96
CA PRO A 165 -10.60 -22.62 3.28
C PRO A 165 -9.61 -22.57 2.11
N ASP A 166 -10.08 -22.68 0.87
CA ASP A 166 -9.25 -22.73 -0.34
C ASP A 166 -8.92 -21.34 -0.89
N ASP A 167 -9.66 -20.27 -0.47
CA ASP A 167 -9.45 -18.91 -0.99
C ASP A 167 -8.02 -18.39 -0.85
N PRO A 168 -7.26 -18.66 0.25
CA PRO A 168 -5.87 -18.23 0.35
C PRO A 168 -4.96 -18.84 -0.74
N ASP A 169 -5.18 -20.08 -1.12
CA ASP A 169 -4.40 -20.76 -2.17
C ASP A 169 -4.75 -20.23 -3.56
N ASP A 170 -6.03 -19.99 -3.83
CA ASP A 170 -6.51 -19.40 -5.09
C ASP A 170 -6.00 -17.97 -5.27
N LEU A 171 -6.04 -17.17 -4.19
CA LEU A 171 -5.50 -15.82 -4.19
C LEU A 171 -3.98 -15.79 -4.33
N ALA A 172 -3.27 -16.73 -3.69
CA ALA A 172 -1.84 -16.88 -3.86
C ALA A 172 -1.46 -17.25 -5.30
N ALA A 173 -2.28 -18.05 -6.00
CA ALA A 173 -2.08 -18.33 -7.43
C ALA A 173 -2.17 -17.03 -8.27
N LEU A 174 -3.21 -16.22 -8.04
CA LEU A 174 -3.35 -14.91 -8.68
C LEU A 174 -2.18 -13.96 -8.35
N GLN A 175 -1.74 -13.93 -7.09
CA GLN A 175 -0.63 -13.09 -6.64
C GLN A 175 0.70 -13.48 -7.29
N ARG A 176 0.93 -14.77 -7.54
CA ARG A 176 2.09 -15.26 -8.30
C ARG A 176 2.11 -14.77 -9.74
N ASP A 177 0.95 -14.74 -10.41
CA ASP A 177 0.86 -14.17 -11.76
C ASP A 177 1.12 -12.64 -11.74
N LEU A 178 0.53 -11.94 -10.78
CA LEU A 178 0.65 -10.50 -10.65
C LEU A 178 2.08 -10.04 -10.34
N ILE A 179 2.84 -10.77 -9.51
CA ILE A 179 4.20 -10.37 -9.13
C ILE A 179 5.18 -10.47 -10.30
N VAL A 180 4.96 -11.40 -11.23
CA VAL A 180 5.75 -11.54 -12.46
C VAL A 180 5.54 -10.33 -13.36
N GLU A 181 4.30 -9.95 -13.59
CA GLU A 181 3.96 -8.78 -14.42
C GLU A 181 4.43 -7.47 -13.74
N ALA A 182 4.25 -7.35 -12.42
CA ALA A 182 4.75 -6.23 -11.66
C ALA A 182 6.26 -6.06 -11.78
N ALA A 183 7.01 -7.16 -11.71
CA ALA A 183 8.46 -7.15 -11.88
C ALA A 183 8.89 -6.67 -13.27
N ALA A 184 8.16 -7.06 -14.32
CA ALA A 184 8.45 -6.61 -15.69
C ALA A 184 8.31 -5.08 -15.86
N MET A 185 7.49 -4.42 -15.05
CA MET A 185 7.29 -2.98 -15.11
C MET A 185 8.41 -2.18 -14.43
N VAL A 186 9.21 -2.80 -13.57
CA VAL A 186 10.29 -2.13 -12.83
C VAL A 186 11.51 -1.95 -13.73
N ARG A 187 12.06 -0.73 -13.78
CA ARG A 187 13.30 -0.47 -14.50
C ARG A 187 14.51 -1.20 -13.88
N PRO A 188 15.60 -1.41 -14.63
CA PRO A 188 16.84 -1.88 -14.03
C PRO A 188 17.28 -1.00 -12.84
N GLY A 189 17.62 -1.63 -11.71
CA GLY A 189 17.96 -0.94 -10.46
C GLY A 189 16.77 -0.28 -9.74
N GLY A 190 15.55 -0.49 -10.22
CA GLY A 190 14.32 -0.05 -9.54
C GLY A 190 13.85 -1.04 -8.47
N THR A 191 12.71 -0.75 -7.84
CA THR A 191 12.22 -1.54 -6.71
C THR A 191 10.79 -2.06 -6.93
N LEU A 192 10.59 -3.36 -6.67
CA LEU A 192 9.28 -3.98 -6.54
C LEU A 192 8.90 -4.08 -5.07
N ILE A 193 7.70 -3.65 -4.74
CA ILE A 193 7.12 -3.77 -3.41
C ILE A 193 5.87 -4.64 -3.52
N TYR A 194 5.89 -5.80 -2.87
CA TYR A 194 4.73 -6.67 -2.72
C TYR A 194 4.20 -6.55 -1.29
N SER A 195 2.91 -6.33 -1.14
CA SER A 195 2.25 -6.32 0.16
C SER A 195 0.88 -7.00 0.10
N VAL A 196 0.49 -7.60 1.22
CA VAL A 196 -0.84 -8.17 1.44
C VAL A 196 -1.27 -7.94 2.88
N CYS A 197 -2.57 -7.68 3.09
CA CYS A 197 -3.15 -7.57 4.44
C CYS A 197 -3.63 -8.94 4.95
N THR A 198 -2.76 -9.94 4.88
CA THR A 198 -2.96 -11.31 5.38
C THR A 198 -1.67 -11.85 6.00
N LEU A 199 -1.79 -12.91 6.80
CA LEU A 199 -0.67 -13.57 7.47
C LEU A 199 -0.59 -15.07 7.09
N THR A 200 -1.37 -15.49 6.08
CA THR A 200 -1.41 -16.90 5.64
C THR A 200 -0.13 -17.28 4.89
N ALA A 201 0.35 -18.48 5.09
CA ALA A 201 1.57 -18.95 4.45
C ALA A 201 1.48 -18.97 2.91
N PRO A 202 0.36 -19.41 2.27
CA PRO A 202 0.26 -19.38 0.81
C PRO A 202 0.46 -17.98 0.22
N GLU A 203 -0.14 -16.95 0.83
CA GLU A 203 -0.14 -15.57 0.34
C GLU A 203 1.12 -14.77 0.77
N THR A 204 1.93 -15.29 1.67
CA THR A 204 3.18 -14.68 2.15
C THR A 204 4.39 -15.47 1.68
N LEU A 205 4.77 -16.53 2.40
CA LEU A 205 5.93 -17.38 2.05
C LEU A 205 5.78 -18.04 0.67
N GLY A 206 4.57 -18.53 0.33
CA GLY A 206 4.32 -19.17 -0.95
C GLY A 206 4.53 -18.24 -2.16
N VAL A 207 4.21 -16.94 -2.01
CA VAL A 207 4.49 -15.93 -3.05
C VAL A 207 5.97 -15.51 -3.02
N ASP A 208 6.58 -15.41 -1.85
CA ASP A 208 8.01 -15.14 -1.70
C ASP A 208 8.88 -16.23 -2.34
N ASP A 209 8.58 -17.51 -2.08
CA ASP A 209 9.28 -18.66 -2.68
C ASP A 209 9.14 -18.67 -4.21
N HIS A 210 7.92 -18.38 -4.71
CA HIS A 210 7.70 -18.25 -6.15
C HIS A 210 8.53 -17.11 -6.74
N ALA A 211 8.51 -15.93 -6.12
CA ALA A 211 9.32 -14.80 -6.57
C ALA A 211 10.83 -15.13 -6.55
N ALA A 212 11.31 -15.90 -5.56
CA ALA A 212 12.69 -16.37 -5.52
C ALA A 212 13.05 -17.24 -6.73
N ALA A 213 12.13 -18.11 -7.13
CA ALA A 213 12.33 -19.03 -8.25
C ALA A 213 12.31 -18.33 -9.62
N VAL A 214 11.35 -17.40 -9.82
CA VAL A 214 11.16 -16.75 -11.14
C VAL A 214 11.97 -15.46 -11.33
N LEU A 215 12.42 -14.85 -10.23
CA LEU A 215 13.23 -13.62 -10.21
C LEU A 215 14.57 -13.85 -9.48
N PRO A 216 15.39 -14.85 -9.92
CA PRO A 216 16.57 -15.27 -9.14
C PRO A 216 17.67 -14.20 -9.07
N ALA A 217 17.66 -13.23 -9.98
CA ALA A 217 18.63 -12.12 -9.99
C ALA A 217 18.20 -10.92 -9.11
N TRP A 218 17.00 -10.95 -8.54
CA TRP A 218 16.50 -9.86 -7.70
C TRP A 218 16.98 -10.01 -6.27
N THR A 219 17.40 -8.89 -5.67
CA THR A 219 17.94 -8.87 -4.32
C THR A 219 16.89 -8.37 -3.32
N PRO A 220 16.60 -9.11 -2.24
CA PRO A 220 15.72 -8.61 -1.20
C PRO A 220 16.35 -7.39 -0.51
N LEU A 221 15.56 -6.34 -0.34
CA LEU A 221 15.96 -5.16 0.42
C LEU A 221 15.83 -5.41 1.92
N PRO A 222 16.62 -4.73 2.75
CA PRO A 222 16.53 -4.84 4.20
C PRO A 222 15.10 -4.63 4.69
N ILE A 223 14.66 -5.47 5.63
CA ILE A 223 13.36 -5.29 6.27
C ILE A 223 13.35 -4.01 7.09
N PRO A 224 12.19 -3.32 7.23
CA PRO A 224 12.09 -2.22 8.17
C PRO A 224 12.42 -2.69 9.59
N GLY A 225 12.85 -1.76 10.44
CA GLY A 225 13.11 -2.07 11.85
C GLY A 225 11.84 -2.43 12.61
N VAL A 226 11.97 -2.58 13.95
CA VAL A 226 10.82 -2.83 14.85
C VAL A 226 9.68 -1.86 14.51
N PRO A 227 8.42 -2.35 14.44
CA PRO A 227 7.93 -3.64 14.92
C PRO A 227 7.80 -4.75 13.87
N TRP A 228 8.41 -4.59 12.71
CA TRP A 228 8.41 -5.62 11.67
C TRP A 228 9.23 -6.84 12.10
N ILE A 229 8.70 -8.03 11.86
CA ILE A 229 9.32 -9.31 12.22
C ILE A 229 9.73 -10.03 10.94
N PRO A 230 10.98 -10.52 10.82
CA PRO A 230 11.43 -11.27 9.65
C PRO A 230 10.51 -12.46 9.32
N HIS A 231 10.18 -12.61 8.03
CA HIS A 231 9.34 -13.71 7.54
C HIS A 231 9.70 -14.02 6.08
N GLY A 232 10.41 -15.11 5.83
CA GLY A 232 11.05 -15.36 4.54
C GLY A 232 12.07 -14.27 4.22
N ARG A 233 12.10 -13.79 2.99
CA ARG A 233 12.89 -12.63 2.55
C ARG A 233 12.23 -11.29 2.86
N GLY A 234 10.99 -11.31 3.33
CA GLY A 234 10.20 -10.14 3.71
C GLY A 234 9.99 -10.04 5.22
N ALA A 235 8.92 -9.36 5.63
CA ALA A 235 8.58 -9.14 7.04
C ALA A 235 7.07 -9.11 7.27
N LEU A 236 6.66 -9.47 8.49
CA LEU A 236 5.30 -9.35 8.99
C LEU A 236 5.18 -8.19 9.97
N LEU A 237 4.07 -7.48 9.86
CA LEU A 237 3.54 -6.61 10.89
C LEU A 237 2.36 -7.33 11.55
N ARG A 238 2.47 -7.60 12.86
CA ARG A 238 1.47 -8.40 13.56
C ARG A 238 0.49 -7.51 14.34
N PRO A 239 -0.83 -7.77 14.24
CA PRO A 239 -1.86 -6.97 14.92
C PRO A 239 -1.71 -6.94 16.45
N ASP A 240 -1.27 -8.05 17.03
CA ASP A 240 -1.07 -8.20 18.49
C ASP A 240 0.13 -7.41 19.02
N ALA A 241 1.08 -7.07 18.16
CA ALA A 241 2.27 -6.31 18.54
C ALA A 241 2.03 -4.79 18.60
N VAL A 242 1.19 -4.26 17.71
CA VAL A 242 1.06 -2.79 17.53
C VAL A 242 -0.39 -2.29 17.42
N GLY A 243 -1.38 -3.16 17.48
CA GLY A 243 -2.80 -2.78 17.41
C GLY A 243 -3.27 -2.27 16.04
N THR A 244 -2.51 -2.56 14.97
CA THR A 244 -2.84 -2.23 13.58
C THR A 244 -3.36 -3.43 12.82
N ASP A 245 -3.63 -3.30 11.53
CA ASP A 245 -3.86 -4.45 10.66
C ASP A 245 -2.58 -5.28 10.49
N GLY A 246 -2.75 -6.58 10.32
CA GLY A 246 -1.65 -7.47 9.96
C GLY A 246 -1.27 -7.28 8.49
N MET A 247 0.04 -7.10 8.24
CA MET A 247 0.57 -6.89 6.89
C MET A 247 1.78 -7.80 6.65
N PHE A 248 1.92 -8.28 5.41
CA PHE A 248 3.18 -8.80 4.92
C PHE A 248 3.78 -7.82 3.92
N LEU A 249 5.08 -7.67 3.96
CA LEU A 249 5.87 -6.81 3.09
C LEU A 249 7.08 -7.56 2.55
N LEU A 250 7.23 -7.58 1.21
CA LEU A 250 8.44 -8.02 0.52
C LEU A 250 8.92 -6.89 -0.39
N ARG A 251 10.20 -6.51 -0.30
CA ARG A 251 10.81 -5.51 -1.16
C ARG A 251 11.97 -6.13 -1.92
N LEU A 252 11.96 -5.99 -3.23
CA LEU A 252 12.96 -6.58 -4.12
C LEU A 252 13.58 -5.48 -4.99
N LEU A 253 14.91 -5.45 -5.04
CA LEU A 253 15.69 -4.60 -5.94
C LEU A 253 15.91 -5.34 -7.26
N ALA A 254 15.53 -4.72 -8.37
CA ALA A 254 15.80 -5.24 -9.70
C ALA A 254 17.31 -5.24 -10.00
N PRO A 255 17.83 -6.21 -10.77
CA PRO A 255 19.21 -6.17 -11.22
C PRO A 255 19.49 -4.87 -11.98
N GLY A 256 20.70 -4.32 -11.83
CA GLY A 256 21.14 -3.14 -12.57
C GLY A 256 21.19 -3.42 -14.09
N ALA A 257 21.23 -2.37 -14.90
CA ALA A 257 21.48 -2.54 -16.32
C ALA A 257 22.85 -3.23 -16.48
N THR A 258 22.88 -4.34 -17.21
CA THR A 258 24.16 -4.89 -17.69
C THR A 258 24.78 -3.87 -18.63
N ALA A 259 25.98 -3.41 -18.26
CA ALA A 259 26.75 -2.46 -19.06
C ALA A 259 27.09 -3.06 -20.45
#